data_70979e3bb33289ed640526734c8904e8
#
_entry.id   70979e3bb33289ed640526734c8904e8
#
_cell.length_a   1.000
_cell.length_b   1.000
_cell.length_c   1.000
_cell.angle_alpha   90.00
_cell.angle_beta   90.00
_cell.angle_gamma   90.00
#
_symmetry.space_group_name_H-M   'P 1'
#
loop_
_entity.id
_entity.type
_entity.pdbx_description
1 polymer ?
#
loop_
_entity_poly.entity_id
_entity_poly.type
_entity_poly.pdbx_seq_one_letter_code
_entity_poly.pdbx_strand_id
1 'polypeptide(L)'
;MSEVILHDEDQGSGSPALVFLHYFAGSLRSWAHVAGDLSSTGRCLRIDLPGFGRSAPLPAYSVHAVAQAVATQIANYRFDSYVLVGHSMGGKLALACAAMNPSGLAGLVLVAPSPPSPEPMDERERTRLLATHGDRASAERTVRAITRRDIPEADIAVCIEDNVLTSPEAWHWWLAEGSREDITAQAGQVACPVLVLGGSDDPVISPHVITADVMPRLANASRIEIAGAGHLLPLEAAQEVGTAIRSFVAQCATAPGTG
;
A
#
# COMPACT_ATOMS: atom_id res chain seq x y z
N MET A 1 -13.11 -23.65 -4.83
CA MET A 1 -12.17 -22.70 -5.45
C MET A 1 -10.84 -22.94 -4.77
N SER A 2 -9.75 -23.17 -5.53
CA SER A 2 -8.40 -23.28 -4.94
C SER A 2 -8.04 -21.95 -4.28
N GLU A 3 -7.57 -22.03 -3.04
CA GLU A 3 -7.08 -20.87 -2.29
C GLU A 3 -5.87 -20.28 -3.05
N VAL A 4 -5.90 -18.98 -3.32
CA VAL A 4 -4.77 -18.29 -3.96
C VAL A 4 -3.76 -18.00 -2.87
N ILE A 5 -2.60 -18.64 -2.93
CA ILE A 5 -1.48 -18.37 -2.04
C ILE A 5 -0.67 -17.21 -2.63
N LEU A 6 -0.49 -16.15 -1.87
CA LEU A 6 0.34 -15.02 -2.25
C LEU A 6 1.79 -15.26 -1.85
N HIS A 7 2.72 -14.78 -2.68
CA HIS A 7 4.12 -14.74 -2.31
C HIS A 7 4.34 -13.67 -1.24
N ASP A 8 5.09 -14.01 -0.21
CA ASP A 8 5.43 -13.09 0.86
C ASP A 8 6.83 -13.32 1.44
N GLU A 9 7.30 -12.38 2.22
CA GLU A 9 8.51 -12.46 3.02
C GLU A 9 8.22 -12.03 4.45
N ASP A 10 8.50 -12.92 5.40
CA ASP A 10 8.31 -12.74 6.83
C ASP A 10 9.66 -12.65 7.53
N GLN A 11 9.87 -11.58 8.29
CA GLN A 11 11.14 -11.34 8.99
C GLN A 11 10.91 -10.67 10.35
N GLY A 12 11.85 -10.89 11.28
CA GLY A 12 11.75 -10.37 12.64
C GLY A 12 10.77 -11.17 13.50
N SER A 13 10.45 -10.64 14.66
CA SER A 13 9.51 -11.25 15.64
C SER A 13 8.91 -10.17 16.52
N GLY A 14 7.75 -10.45 17.13
CA GLY A 14 7.08 -9.52 18.03
C GLY A 14 5.61 -9.29 17.70
N SER A 15 4.94 -8.51 18.52
CA SER A 15 3.52 -8.16 18.40
C SER A 15 3.35 -6.68 18.77
N PRO A 16 2.51 -5.92 18.04
CA PRO A 16 1.81 -6.35 16.82
C PRO A 16 2.75 -6.60 15.64
N ALA A 17 2.38 -7.52 14.75
CA ALA A 17 3.08 -7.68 13.48
C ALA A 17 2.75 -6.52 12.53
N LEU A 18 3.67 -6.18 11.63
CA LEU A 18 3.46 -5.20 10.57
C LEU A 18 3.26 -5.92 9.25
N VAL A 19 2.15 -5.67 8.56
CA VAL A 19 1.84 -6.30 7.27
C VAL A 19 1.84 -5.24 6.18
N PHE A 20 2.68 -5.40 5.15
CA PHE A 20 2.94 -4.38 4.15
C PHE A 20 2.38 -4.75 2.78
N LEU A 21 1.60 -3.85 2.19
CA LEU A 21 1.03 -3.91 0.85
C LEU A 21 1.65 -2.82 -0.03
N HIS A 22 2.20 -3.21 -1.18
CA HIS A 22 2.93 -2.31 -2.08
C HIS A 22 2.01 -1.49 -3.01
N TYR A 23 2.59 -0.51 -3.72
CA TYR A 23 1.94 0.34 -4.70
C TYR A 23 1.72 -0.38 -6.05
N PHE A 24 0.93 0.24 -6.95
CA PHE A 24 0.70 -0.24 -8.33
C PHE A 24 2.02 -0.37 -9.09
N ALA A 25 2.21 -1.49 -9.76
CA ALA A 25 3.42 -1.86 -10.51
C ALA A 25 4.70 -1.95 -9.66
N GLY A 26 4.56 -2.10 -8.33
CA GLY A 26 5.63 -2.47 -7.41
C GLY A 26 5.54 -3.93 -6.99
N SER A 27 6.35 -4.27 -5.99
CA SER A 27 6.33 -5.56 -5.29
C SER A 27 6.63 -5.37 -3.80
N LEU A 28 6.65 -6.45 -3.04
CA LEU A 28 7.07 -6.45 -1.64
C LEU A 28 8.47 -5.83 -1.43
N ARG A 29 9.30 -5.80 -2.51
CA ARG A 29 10.64 -5.21 -2.49
C ARG A 29 10.62 -3.70 -2.21
N SER A 30 9.54 -3.00 -2.56
CA SER A 30 9.40 -1.55 -2.30
C SER A 30 9.43 -1.20 -0.82
N TRP A 31 9.16 -2.16 0.05
CA TRP A 31 9.20 -2.01 1.49
C TRP A 31 10.51 -2.46 2.15
N ALA A 32 11.52 -2.87 1.36
CA ALA A 32 12.73 -3.50 1.89
C ALA A 32 13.47 -2.63 2.92
N HIS A 33 13.61 -1.33 2.67
CA HIS A 33 14.31 -0.41 3.59
C HIS A 33 13.52 -0.19 4.87
N VAL A 34 12.21 0.07 4.76
CA VAL A 34 11.32 0.31 5.92
C VAL A 34 11.21 -0.94 6.78
N ALA A 35 10.90 -2.08 6.16
CA ALA A 35 10.76 -3.34 6.88
C ALA A 35 12.09 -3.84 7.44
N GLY A 36 13.21 -3.62 6.75
CA GLY A 36 14.55 -3.95 7.25
C GLY A 36 14.88 -3.22 8.55
N ASP A 37 14.56 -1.93 8.65
CA ASP A 37 14.73 -1.15 9.88
C ASP A 37 13.77 -1.61 11.00
N LEU A 38 12.50 -1.82 10.67
CA LEU A 38 11.47 -2.20 11.64
C LEU A 38 11.59 -3.65 12.13
N SER A 39 12.11 -4.56 11.32
CA SER A 39 12.28 -5.98 11.68
C SER A 39 13.28 -6.22 12.79
N SER A 40 14.14 -5.24 13.09
CA SER A 40 15.05 -5.27 14.24
C SER A 40 14.30 -5.22 15.58
N THR A 41 13.06 -4.69 15.60
CA THR A 41 12.24 -4.47 16.80
C THR A 41 10.84 -5.04 16.72
N GLY A 42 10.43 -5.59 15.56
CA GLY A 42 9.10 -6.10 15.32
C GLY A 42 9.06 -7.20 14.26
N ARG A 43 7.92 -7.85 14.07
CA ARG A 43 7.70 -8.81 12.99
C ARG A 43 7.13 -8.07 11.77
N CYS A 44 7.71 -8.28 10.60
CA CYS A 44 7.33 -7.64 9.34
C CYS A 44 7.01 -8.68 8.28
N LEU A 45 5.76 -8.71 7.83
CA LEU A 45 5.27 -9.51 6.70
C LEU A 45 5.07 -8.60 5.50
N ARG A 46 5.78 -8.82 4.41
CA ARG A 46 5.64 -8.10 3.15
C ARG A 46 4.98 -9.02 2.13
N ILE A 47 3.95 -8.57 1.45
CA ILE A 47 3.14 -9.40 0.54
C ILE A 47 3.22 -8.85 -0.89
N ASP A 48 3.50 -9.73 -1.86
CA ASP A 48 3.24 -9.44 -3.27
C ASP A 48 1.75 -9.57 -3.54
N LEU A 49 1.12 -8.49 -3.97
CA LEU A 49 -0.30 -8.48 -4.34
C LEU A 49 -0.57 -9.38 -5.57
N PRO A 50 -1.79 -9.92 -5.74
CA PRO A 50 -2.11 -10.79 -6.86
C PRO A 50 -1.74 -10.20 -8.23
N GLY A 51 -0.94 -10.91 -9.01
CA GLY A 51 -0.46 -10.48 -10.32
C GLY A 51 0.72 -9.52 -10.31
N PHE A 52 1.30 -9.25 -9.12
CA PHE A 52 2.50 -8.45 -8.94
C PHE A 52 3.62 -9.28 -8.32
N GLY A 53 4.86 -8.87 -8.55
CA GLY A 53 6.03 -9.55 -8.02
C GLY A 53 6.04 -11.03 -8.40
N ARG A 54 5.97 -11.93 -7.41
CA ARG A 54 5.96 -13.38 -7.60
C ARG A 54 4.59 -14.03 -7.35
N SER A 55 3.55 -13.24 -7.05
CA SER A 55 2.20 -13.72 -6.85
C SER A 55 1.48 -13.95 -8.18
N ALA A 56 0.81 -15.12 -8.31
CA ALA A 56 -0.02 -15.40 -9.48
C ALA A 56 -1.20 -14.43 -9.59
N PRO A 57 -1.69 -14.13 -10.81
CA PRO A 57 -2.87 -13.31 -10.99
C PRO A 57 -4.15 -14.00 -10.49
N LEU A 58 -5.18 -13.21 -10.15
CA LEU A 58 -6.51 -13.72 -9.85
C LEU A 58 -7.27 -14.05 -11.14
N PRO A 59 -8.21 -15.00 -11.08
CA PRO A 59 -9.08 -15.31 -12.22
C PRO A 59 -10.07 -14.18 -12.55
N ALA A 60 -10.38 -13.32 -11.56
CA ALA A 60 -11.18 -12.10 -11.70
C ALA A 60 -10.76 -11.09 -10.65
N TYR A 61 -10.68 -9.83 -11.05
CA TYR A 61 -10.24 -8.74 -10.19
C TYR A 61 -11.40 -7.82 -9.77
N SER A 62 -11.36 -7.37 -8.55
CA SER A 62 -12.00 -6.19 -7.97
C SER A 62 -11.23 -5.80 -6.72
N VAL A 63 -11.42 -4.57 -6.23
CA VAL A 63 -10.83 -4.16 -4.94
C VAL A 63 -11.21 -5.14 -3.83
N HIS A 64 -12.47 -5.58 -3.79
CA HIS A 64 -12.93 -6.57 -2.82
C HIS A 64 -12.25 -7.94 -2.99
N ALA A 65 -12.11 -8.45 -4.22
CA ALA A 65 -11.49 -9.76 -4.47
C ALA A 65 -10.01 -9.78 -4.05
N VAL A 66 -9.26 -8.71 -4.37
CA VAL A 66 -7.86 -8.57 -3.96
C VAL A 66 -7.74 -8.42 -2.45
N ALA A 67 -8.59 -7.60 -1.83
CA ALA A 67 -8.62 -7.44 -0.37
C ALA A 67 -8.93 -8.76 0.35
N GLN A 68 -9.84 -9.57 -0.19
CA GLN A 68 -10.16 -10.90 0.34
C GLN A 68 -8.97 -11.87 0.24
N ALA A 69 -8.25 -11.87 -0.87
CA ALA A 69 -7.04 -12.69 -1.03
C ALA A 69 -5.95 -12.29 -0.01
N VAL A 70 -5.75 -10.98 0.19
CA VAL A 70 -4.83 -10.45 1.21
C VAL A 70 -5.26 -10.84 2.62
N ALA A 71 -6.55 -10.67 2.96
CA ALA A 71 -7.08 -11.02 4.28
C ALA A 71 -6.91 -12.53 4.55
N THR A 72 -7.14 -13.38 3.55
CA THR A 72 -6.92 -14.82 3.65
C THR A 72 -5.45 -15.15 3.89
N GLN A 73 -4.52 -14.51 3.16
CA GLN A 73 -3.09 -14.69 3.38
C GLN A 73 -2.67 -14.29 4.81
N ILE A 74 -3.15 -13.14 5.31
CA ILE A 74 -2.86 -12.67 6.68
C ILE A 74 -3.41 -13.66 7.72
N ALA A 75 -4.61 -14.20 7.53
CA ALA A 75 -5.24 -15.14 8.45
C ALA A 75 -4.43 -16.45 8.61
N ASN A 76 -3.67 -16.88 7.58
CA ASN A 76 -2.82 -18.06 7.66
C ASN A 76 -1.67 -17.89 8.68
N TYR A 77 -1.25 -16.66 8.96
CA TYR A 77 -0.21 -16.32 9.94
C TYR A 77 -0.69 -16.35 11.39
N ARG A 78 -2.01 -16.32 11.63
CA ARG A 78 -2.65 -16.36 12.96
C ARG A 78 -2.04 -15.35 13.94
N PHE A 79 -1.84 -14.10 13.47
CA PHE A 79 -1.36 -13.03 14.34
C PHE A 79 -2.39 -12.73 15.44
N ASP A 80 -1.94 -12.66 16.69
CA ASP A 80 -2.78 -12.18 17.81
C ASP A 80 -3.14 -10.69 17.60
N SER A 81 -2.19 -9.92 17.05
CA SER A 81 -2.37 -8.51 16.75
C SER A 81 -1.47 -8.11 15.60
N TYR A 82 -1.97 -7.25 14.68
CA TYR A 82 -1.18 -6.70 13.58
C TYR A 82 -1.64 -5.30 13.19
N VAL A 83 -0.73 -4.55 12.58
CA VAL A 83 -1.00 -3.27 11.91
C VAL A 83 -0.83 -3.49 10.40
N LEU A 84 -1.85 -3.11 9.63
CA LEU A 84 -1.81 -3.19 8.17
C LEU A 84 -1.26 -1.88 7.61
N VAL A 85 -0.27 -1.97 6.72
CA VAL A 85 0.42 -0.83 6.11
C VAL A 85 0.25 -0.92 4.60
N GLY A 86 -0.39 0.07 3.98
CA GLY A 86 -0.64 0.07 2.53
C GLY A 86 -0.12 1.32 1.85
N HIS A 87 0.59 1.17 0.73
CA HIS A 87 1.11 2.26 -0.09
C HIS A 87 0.31 2.41 -1.38
N SER A 88 -0.19 3.61 -1.68
CA SER A 88 -0.90 3.95 -2.92
C SER A 88 -2.07 3.00 -3.20
N MET A 89 -2.05 2.22 -4.29
CA MET A 89 -3.00 1.12 -4.55
C MET A 89 -3.15 0.21 -3.32
N GLY A 90 -2.03 -0.21 -2.72
CA GLY A 90 -2.03 -1.01 -1.50
C GLY A 90 -2.73 -0.32 -0.33
N GLY A 91 -2.76 1.01 -0.29
CA GLY A 91 -3.52 1.79 0.69
C GLY A 91 -5.03 1.65 0.51
N LYS A 92 -5.54 1.74 -0.72
CA LYS A 92 -6.96 1.48 -1.02
C LYS A 92 -7.35 0.03 -0.71
N LEU A 93 -6.47 -0.92 -1.02
CA LEU A 93 -6.68 -2.34 -0.68
C LEU A 93 -6.66 -2.58 0.83
N ALA A 94 -5.76 -1.91 1.55
CA ALA A 94 -5.68 -1.97 3.01
C ALA A 94 -6.96 -1.40 3.68
N LEU A 95 -7.52 -0.32 3.15
CA LEU A 95 -8.83 0.21 3.56
C LEU A 95 -9.94 -0.83 3.37
N ALA A 96 -9.99 -1.47 2.20
CA ALA A 96 -10.97 -2.51 1.91
C ALA A 96 -10.80 -3.73 2.84
N CYS A 97 -9.56 -4.15 3.15
CA CYS A 97 -9.28 -5.19 4.13
C CYS A 97 -9.75 -4.78 5.53
N ALA A 98 -9.41 -3.56 5.98
CA ALA A 98 -9.78 -3.08 7.31
C ALA A 98 -11.29 -2.95 7.50
N ALA A 99 -12.02 -2.58 6.45
CA ALA A 99 -13.48 -2.49 6.46
C ALA A 99 -14.18 -3.84 6.67
N MET A 100 -13.51 -4.96 6.38
CA MET A 100 -14.02 -6.30 6.71
C MET A 100 -13.89 -6.65 8.20
N ASN A 101 -13.30 -5.76 9.00
CA ASN A 101 -13.07 -5.91 10.43
C ASN A 101 -12.40 -7.24 10.81
N PRO A 102 -11.24 -7.59 10.20
CA PRO A 102 -10.58 -8.86 10.47
C PRO A 102 -10.05 -8.94 11.89
N SER A 103 -10.11 -10.13 12.46
CA SER A 103 -9.58 -10.38 13.82
C SER A 103 -8.10 -10.01 13.91
N GLY A 104 -7.71 -9.38 15.02
CA GLY A 104 -6.32 -9.00 15.32
C GLY A 104 -5.86 -7.69 14.67
N LEU A 105 -6.67 -7.02 13.84
CA LEU A 105 -6.31 -5.72 13.28
C LEU A 105 -6.32 -4.64 14.36
N ALA A 106 -5.13 -4.18 14.76
CA ALA A 106 -4.93 -3.16 15.79
C ALA A 106 -4.86 -1.73 15.25
N GLY A 107 -4.51 -1.57 13.97
CA GLY A 107 -4.37 -0.25 13.35
C GLY A 107 -4.08 -0.33 11.86
N LEU A 108 -4.21 0.81 11.19
CA LEU A 108 -4.02 0.95 9.75
C LEU A 108 -3.07 2.11 9.46
N VAL A 109 -2.05 1.89 8.64
CA VAL A 109 -1.16 2.94 8.13
C VAL A 109 -1.33 3.04 6.62
N LEU A 110 -1.67 4.23 6.15
CA LEU A 110 -1.89 4.54 4.75
C LEU A 110 -0.78 5.48 4.27
N VAL A 111 0.05 5.02 3.35
CA VAL A 111 1.19 5.78 2.81
C VAL A 111 0.85 6.23 1.40
N ALA A 112 0.73 7.54 1.17
CA ALA A 112 0.30 8.13 -0.10
C ALA A 112 -0.88 7.36 -0.74
N PRO A 113 -1.97 7.07 0.02
CA PRO A 113 -2.98 6.10 -0.41
C PRO A 113 -3.78 6.59 -1.60
N SER A 114 -4.06 5.70 -2.55
CA SER A 114 -5.16 5.91 -3.50
C SER A 114 -6.45 6.13 -2.69
N PRO A 115 -7.25 7.17 -3.02
CA PRO A 115 -8.43 7.52 -2.22
C PRO A 115 -9.50 6.43 -2.27
N PRO A 116 -10.40 6.35 -1.28
CA PRO A 116 -11.54 5.44 -1.33
C PRO A 116 -12.53 5.77 -2.46
N SER A 117 -12.63 7.05 -2.87
CA SER A 117 -13.31 7.48 -4.10
C SER A 117 -12.52 7.06 -5.35
N PRO A 118 -13.07 7.19 -6.58
CA PRO A 118 -12.30 7.02 -7.81
C PRO A 118 -11.02 7.89 -7.80
N GLU A 119 -9.89 7.27 -8.11
CA GLU A 119 -8.60 7.97 -8.14
C GLU A 119 -8.57 9.02 -9.27
N PRO A 120 -8.18 10.27 -8.98
CA PRO A 120 -8.15 11.37 -9.95
C PRO A 120 -6.96 11.24 -10.92
N MET A 121 -6.87 10.14 -11.66
CA MET A 121 -5.86 9.92 -12.68
C MET A 121 -6.29 10.57 -14.01
N ASP A 122 -5.39 11.34 -14.64
CA ASP A 122 -5.61 11.91 -15.97
C ASP A 122 -5.82 10.81 -17.01
N GLU A 123 -6.83 10.95 -17.88
CA GLU A 123 -7.19 9.93 -18.88
C GLU A 123 -6.12 9.74 -19.97
N ARG A 124 -5.31 10.75 -20.27
CA ARG A 124 -4.18 10.61 -21.21
C ARG A 124 -3.07 9.79 -20.58
N GLU A 125 -2.80 10.03 -19.30
CA GLU A 125 -1.83 9.25 -18.54
C GLU A 125 -2.29 7.79 -18.39
N ARG A 126 -3.55 7.55 -18.08
CA ARG A 126 -4.16 6.22 -18.03
C ARG A 126 -4.00 5.49 -19.37
N THR A 127 -4.34 6.14 -20.47
CA THR A 127 -4.20 5.60 -21.83
C THR A 127 -2.74 5.29 -22.15
N ARG A 128 -1.82 6.19 -21.77
CA ARG A 128 -0.38 5.98 -21.97
C ARG A 128 0.10 4.75 -21.21
N LEU A 129 -0.26 4.61 -19.94
CA LEU A 129 0.13 3.47 -19.10
C LEU A 129 -0.43 2.16 -19.66
N LEU A 130 -1.70 2.13 -20.04
CA LEU A 130 -2.31 0.94 -20.66
C LEU A 130 -1.59 0.49 -21.92
N ALA A 131 -1.11 1.44 -22.74
CA ALA A 131 -0.40 1.14 -23.98
C ALA A 131 1.07 0.77 -23.81
N THR A 132 1.66 0.97 -22.62
CA THR A 132 3.09 0.80 -22.39
C THR A 132 3.44 -0.28 -21.35
N HIS A 133 2.52 -1.20 -21.09
CA HIS A 133 2.78 -2.35 -20.23
C HIS A 133 4.00 -3.13 -20.70
N GLY A 134 4.92 -3.46 -19.81
CA GLY A 134 6.15 -4.19 -20.13
C GLY A 134 7.26 -3.37 -20.80
N ASP A 135 7.02 -2.10 -21.14
CA ASP A 135 8.04 -1.22 -21.73
C ASP A 135 8.94 -0.64 -20.63
N ARG A 136 10.19 -1.12 -20.61
CA ARG A 136 11.19 -0.72 -19.62
C ARG A 136 11.49 0.78 -19.63
N ALA A 137 11.55 1.42 -20.80
CA ALA A 137 11.81 2.85 -20.90
C ALA A 137 10.64 3.68 -20.39
N SER A 138 9.41 3.22 -20.62
CA SER A 138 8.21 3.83 -20.03
C SER A 138 8.17 3.68 -18.52
N ALA A 139 8.51 2.49 -18.00
CA ALA A 139 8.62 2.22 -16.56
C ALA A 139 9.61 3.19 -15.90
N GLU A 140 10.81 3.33 -16.46
CA GLU A 140 11.84 4.27 -15.95
C GLU A 140 11.33 5.72 -15.93
N ARG A 141 10.73 6.19 -17.03
CA ARG A 141 10.15 7.55 -17.08
C ARG A 141 9.10 7.74 -16.00
N THR A 142 8.24 6.75 -15.77
CA THR A 142 7.19 6.82 -14.74
C THR A 142 7.79 6.88 -13.34
N VAL A 143 8.72 5.98 -13.00
CA VAL A 143 9.39 5.97 -11.69
C VAL A 143 10.04 7.32 -11.40
N ARG A 144 10.83 7.85 -12.35
CA ARG A 144 11.50 9.16 -12.17
C ARG A 144 10.51 10.33 -12.11
N ALA A 145 9.39 10.27 -12.81
CA ALA A 145 8.38 11.33 -12.81
C ALA A 145 7.61 11.44 -11.48
N ILE A 146 7.45 10.34 -10.75
CA ILE A 146 6.70 10.32 -9.49
C ILE A 146 7.57 10.46 -8.24
N THR A 147 8.89 10.50 -8.39
CA THR A 147 9.86 10.74 -7.30
C THR A 147 10.27 12.21 -7.23
N ARG A 148 10.65 12.69 -6.05
CA ARG A 148 11.11 14.06 -5.80
C ARG A 148 12.43 14.10 -5.04
N ARG A 149 12.69 13.14 -4.17
CA ARG A 149 13.96 12.99 -3.49
C ARG A 149 14.83 11.96 -4.23
N ASP A 150 16.12 12.03 -4.03
CA ASP A 150 17.07 11.07 -4.60
C ASP A 150 16.80 9.66 -4.07
N ILE A 151 16.69 8.72 -4.97
CA ILE A 151 16.61 7.28 -4.70
C ILE A 151 17.83 6.62 -5.34
N PRO A 152 18.50 5.66 -4.64
CA PRO A 152 19.61 4.92 -5.22
C PRO A 152 19.24 4.27 -6.56
N GLU A 153 20.14 4.31 -7.53
CA GLU A 153 19.88 3.72 -8.87
C GLU A 153 19.57 2.21 -8.80
N ALA A 154 20.07 1.51 -7.79
CA ALA A 154 19.72 0.11 -7.55
C ALA A 154 18.22 -0.06 -7.21
N ASP A 155 17.65 0.85 -6.41
CA ASP A 155 16.22 0.81 -6.07
C ASP A 155 15.36 1.22 -7.26
N ILE A 156 15.81 2.21 -8.06
CA ILE A 156 15.15 2.56 -9.34
C ILE A 156 15.11 1.35 -10.28
N ALA A 157 16.23 0.62 -10.40
CA ALA A 157 16.29 -0.58 -11.23
C ALA A 157 15.31 -1.66 -10.76
N VAL A 158 15.14 -1.83 -9.44
CA VAL A 158 14.13 -2.73 -8.84
C VAL A 158 12.72 -2.28 -9.20
N CYS A 159 12.39 -0.99 -9.06
CA CYS A 159 11.07 -0.45 -9.42
C CYS A 159 10.74 -0.68 -10.90
N ILE A 160 11.74 -0.48 -11.80
CA ILE A 160 11.57 -0.71 -13.23
C ILE A 160 11.33 -2.21 -13.50
N GLU A 161 12.07 -3.09 -12.86
CA GLU A 161 11.91 -4.53 -13.00
C GLU A 161 10.52 -4.98 -12.54
N ASP A 162 10.07 -4.55 -11.36
CA ASP A 162 8.75 -4.87 -10.82
C ASP A 162 7.62 -4.40 -11.75
N ASN A 163 7.77 -3.19 -12.29
CA ASN A 163 6.81 -2.62 -13.23
C ASN A 163 6.67 -3.50 -14.48
N VAL A 164 7.80 -3.91 -15.08
CA VAL A 164 7.82 -4.75 -16.28
C VAL A 164 7.28 -6.15 -16.02
N LEU A 165 7.48 -6.69 -14.82
CA LEU A 165 7.05 -8.04 -14.42
C LEU A 165 5.59 -8.11 -13.97
N THR A 166 4.91 -6.99 -13.78
CA THR A 166 3.47 -6.96 -13.43
C THR A 166 2.66 -7.75 -14.47
N SER A 167 1.73 -8.60 -14.03
CA SER A 167 0.90 -9.36 -14.97
C SER A 167 -0.01 -8.46 -15.79
N PRO A 168 -0.30 -8.80 -17.07
CA PRO A 168 -1.21 -8.02 -17.91
C PRO A 168 -2.60 -7.84 -17.29
N GLU A 169 -3.11 -8.86 -16.59
CA GLU A 169 -4.41 -8.85 -15.94
C GLU A 169 -4.46 -7.84 -14.79
N ALA A 170 -3.47 -7.85 -13.90
CA ALA A 170 -3.39 -6.92 -12.77
C ALA A 170 -3.14 -5.47 -13.24
N TRP A 171 -2.28 -5.31 -14.25
CA TRP A 171 -2.01 -4.02 -14.89
C TRP A 171 -3.27 -3.40 -15.48
N HIS A 172 -3.99 -4.18 -16.31
CA HIS A 172 -5.21 -3.72 -16.95
C HIS A 172 -6.30 -3.42 -15.91
N TRP A 173 -6.54 -4.35 -14.98
CA TRP A 173 -7.54 -4.17 -13.93
C TRP A 173 -7.35 -2.87 -13.18
N TRP A 174 -6.15 -2.62 -12.64
CA TRP A 174 -5.96 -1.42 -11.82
C TRP A 174 -6.21 -0.15 -12.62
N LEU A 175 -5.64 -0.05 -13.82
CA LEU A 175 -5.77 1.14 -14.65
C LEU A 175 -7.18 1.34 -15.22
N ALA A 176 -7.86 0.30 -15.65
CA ALA A 176 -9.17 0.41 -16.28
C ALA A 176 -10.34 0.44 -15.28
N GLU A 177 -10.21 -0.28 -14.16
CA GLU A 177 -11.31 -0.57 -13.24
C GLU A 177 -10.96 -0.23 -11.78
N GLY A 178 -9.98 -0.92 -11.17
CA GLY A 178 -9.71 -0.89 -9.72
C GLY A 178 -9.45 0.51 -9.16
N SER A 179 -8.70 1.34 -9.86
CA SER A 179 -8.47 2.74 -9.46
C SER A 179 -9.75 3.59 -9.51
N ARG A 180 -10.76 3.16 -10.25
CA ARG A 180 -12.06 3.82 -10.40
C ARG A 180 -13.13 3.27 -9.48
N GLU A 181 -12.91 2.13 -8.83
CA GLU A 181 -13.86 1.59 -7.86
C GLU A 181 -14.03 2.56 -6.68
N ASP A 182 -15.29 2.82 -6.31
CA ASP A 182 -15.66 3.63 -5.16
C ASP A 182 -15.90 2.71 -3.94
N ILE A 183 -15.04 2.81 -2.94
CA ILE A 183 -15.14 2.11 -1.66
C ILE A 183 -15.38 3.07 -0.49
N THR A 184 -15.95 4.25 -0.76
CA THR A 184 -16.16 5.29 0.24
C THR A 184 -17.04 4.80 1.41
N ALA A 185 -18.08 4.01 1.10
CA ALA A 185 -18.95 3.44 2.12
C ALA A 185 -18.20 2.44 3.03
N GLN A 186 -17.32 1.64 2.45
CA GLN A 186 -16.47 0.68 3.17
C GLN A 186 -15.43 1.42 4.04
N ALA A 187 -14.78 2.44 3.50
CA ALA A 187 -13.81 3.25 4.26
C ALA A 187 -14.42 3.85 5.53
N GLY A 188 -15.68 4.29 5.49
CA GLY A 188 -16.41 4.78 6.65
C GLY A 188 -16.69 3.74 7.74
N GLN A 189 -16.49 2.46 7.47
CA GLN A 189 -16.65 1.36 8.43
C GLN A 189 -15.36 1.01 9.18
N VAL A 190 -14.22 1.61 8.80
CA VAL A 190 -12.93 1.37 9.47
C VAL A 190 -12.98 1.94 10.89
N ALA A 191 -12.93 1.05 11.89
CA ALA A 191 -13.07 1.38 13.30
C ALA A 191 -11.72 1.56 14.02
N CYS A 192 -10.66 0.88 13.54
CA CYS A 192 -9.33 0.98 14.17
C CYS A 192 -8.71 2.37 13.99
N PRO A 193 -7.71 2.74 14.82
CA PRO A 193 -6.88 3.92 14.58
C PRO A 193 -6.23 3.90 13.21
N VAL A 194 -6.12 5.07 12.56
CA VAL A 194 -5.51 5.22 11.23
C VAL A 194 -4.44 6.30 11.26
N LEU A 195 -3.28 6.01 10.67
CA LEU A 195 -2.26 7.00 10.35
C LEU A 195 -2.18 7.16 8.84
N VAL A 196 -2.26 8.41 8.35
CA VAL A 196 -2.09 8.73 6.93
C VAL A 196 -0.78 9.50 6.74
N LEU A 197 0.10 8.98 5.89
CA LEU A 197 1.35 9.64 5.48
C LEU A 197 1.23 10.12 4.04
N GLY A 198 1.70 11.33 3.75
CA GLY A 198 1.73 11.87 2.38
C GLY A 198 3.01 12.65 2.11
N GLY A 199 3.46 12.68 0.87
CA GLY A 199 4.55 13.57 0.43
C GLY A 199 4.00 14.96 0.10
N SER A 200 4.71 16.03 0.49
CA SER A 200 4.27 17.40 0.17
C SER A 200 4.28 17.69 -1.34
N ASP A 201 5.14 17.00 -2.07
CA ASP A 201 5.38 17.21 -3.50
C ASP A 201 4.94 16.00 -4.34
N ASP A 202 4.06 15.14 -3.77
CA ASP A 202 3.53 13.96 -4.46
C ASP A 202 2.70 14.37 -5.70
N PRO A 203 3.15 14.00 -6.92
CA PRO A 203 2.45 14.36 -8.15
C PRO A 203 1.29 13.41 -8.49
N VAL A 204 1.15 12.27 -7.78
CA VAL A 204 0.13 11.25 -8.01
C VAL A 204 -1.03 11.44 -7.04
N ILE A 205 -0.73 11.35 -5.74
CA ILE A 205 -1.71 11.54 -4.66
C ILE A 205 -1.34 12.82 -3.90
N SER A 206 -1.76 13.94 -4.44
CA SER A 206 -1.41 15.24 -3.87
C SER A 206 -1.91 15.42 -2.44
N PRO A 207 -1.31 16.31 -1.64
CA PRO A 207 -1.80 16.67 -0.30
C PRO A 207 -3.28 17.09 -0.30
N HIS A 208 -3.77 17.67 -1.40
CA HIS A 208 -5.17 18.04 -1.57
C HIS A 208 -6.07 16.81 -1.63
N VAL A 209 -5.72 15.78 -2.40
CA VAL A 209 -6.48 14.52 -2.48
C VAL A 209 -6.57 13.86 -1.10
N ILE A 210 -5.46 13.79 -0.37
CA ILE A 210 -5.48 13.24 0.99
C ILE A 210 -6.45 14.03 1.89
N THR A 211 -6.39 15.36 1.83
CA THR A 211 -7.22 16.22 2.69
C THR A 211 -8.70 16.19 2.31
N ALA A 212 -9.01 16.16 1.02
CA ALA A 212 -10.38 16.25 0.52
C ALA A 212 -11.09 14.91 0.42
N ASP A 213 -10.37 13.83 0.06
CA ASP A 213 -10.99 12.55 -0.28
C ASP A 213 -10.65 11.41 0.67
N VAL A 214 -9.51 11.47 1.39
CA VAL A 214 -9.11 10.40 2.32
C VAL A 214 -9.53 10.73 3.74
N MET A 215 -9.02 11.84 4.30
CA MET A 215 -9.21 12.19 5.71
C MET A 215 -10.68 12.29 6.15
N PRO A 216 -11.60 12.89 5.37
CA PRO A 216 -13.00 13.04 5.79
C PRO A 216 -13.77 11.72 5.86
N ARG A 217 -13.21 10.63 5.33
CA ARG A 217 -13.84 9.28 5.32
C ARG A 217 -13.40 8.41 6.50
N LEU A 218 -12.46 8.89 7.31
CA LEU A 218 -11.81 8.12 8.38
C LEU A 218 -12.01 8.83 9.72
N ALA A 219 -12.84 8.26 10.57
CA ALA A 219 -13.23 8.89 11.86
C ALA A 219 -12.05 9.03 12.84
N ASN A 220 -11.11 8.05 12.84
CA ASN A 220 -10.01 7.95 13.80
C ASN A 220 -8.64 8.13 13.12
N ALA A 221 -8.54 9.06 12.17
CA ALA A 221 -7.31 9.26 11.41
C ALA A 221 -6.49 10.45 11.92
N SER A 222 -5.18 10.24 12.00
CA SER A 222 -4.16 11.28 12.09
C SER A 222 -3.38 11.37 10.79
N ARG A 223 -2.78 12.54 10.50
CA ARG A 223 -2.00 12.76 9.28
C ARG A 223 -0.62 13.31 9.59
N ILE A 224 0.38 12.82 8.86
CA ILE A 224 1.74 13.37 8.81
C ILE A 224 2.07 13.65 7.34
N GLU A 225 2.62 14.84 7.06
CA GLU A 225 3.13 15.21 5.75
C GLU A 225 4.66 15.21 5.77
N ILE A 226 5.28 14.53 4.81
CA ILE A 226 6.73 14.44 4.67
C ILE A 226 7.18 15.48 3.63
N ALA A 227 7.88 16.52 4.10
CA ALA A 227 8.27 17.66 3.29
C ALA A 227 9.23 17.27 2.16
N GLY A 228 9.00 17.76 0.92
CA GLY A 228 9.86 17.53 -0.24
C GLY A 228 9.87 16.10 -0.78
N ALA A 229 9.03 15.20 -0.26
CA ALA A 229 8.92 13.83 -0.78
C ALA A 229 7.82 13.72 -1.85
N GLY A 230 8.05 12.85 -2.83
CA GLY A 230 7.10 12.50 -3.87
C GLY A 230 6.21 11.32 -3.50
N HIS A 231 5.93 10.47 -4.50
CA HIS A 231 4.98 9.36 -4.33
C HIS A 231 5.61 8.11 -3.72
N LEU A 232 6.88 7.81 -4.00
CA LEU A 232 7.54 6.59 -3.56
C LEU A 232 8.11 6.72 -2.13
N LEU A 233 7.29 7.18 -1.19
CA LEU A 233 7.66 7.43 0.21
C LEU A 233 8.47 6.31 0.88
N PRO A 234 8.16 5.01 0.68
CA PRO A 234 8.96 3.94 1.28
C PRO A 234 10.41 3.88 0.79
N LEU A 235 10.73 4.53 -0.34
CA LEU A 235 12.07 4.63 -0.91
C LEU A 235 12.68 6.02 -0.69
N GLU A 236 11.89 7.09 -0.92
CA GLU A 236 12.33 8.48 -0.81
C GLU A 236 12.56 8.94 0.65
N ALA A 237 11.83 8.36 1.58
CA ALA A 237 11.75 8.79 2.98
C ALA A 237 11.63 7.61 3.94
N ALA A 238 12.34 6.51 3.67
CA ALA A 238 12.22 5.25 4.42
C ALA A 238 12.38 5.42 5.94
N GLN A 239 13.29 6.26 6.38
CA GLN A 239 13.54 6.52 7.80
C GLN A 239 12.38 7.27 8.45
N GLU A 240 11.84 8.32 7.79
CA GLU A 240 10.69 9.07 8.30
C GLU A 240 9.44 8.19 8.34
N VAL A 241 9.20 7.40 7.30
CA VAL A 241 8.09 6.43 7.24
C VAL A 241 8.22 5.39 8.36
N GLY A 242 9.40 4.79 8.54
CA GLY A 242 9.66 3.83 9.60
C GLY A 242 9.46 4.42 10.99
N THR A 243 9.92 5.66 11.22
CA THR A 243 9.74 6.36 12.49
C THR A 243 8.27 6.65 12.79
N ALA A 244 7.50 7.09 11.78
CA ALA A 244 6.07 7.35 11.92
C ALA A 244 5.29 6.06 12.23
N ILE A 245 5.59 4.96 11.53
CA ILE A 245 4.99 3.64 11.80
C ILE A 245 5.30 3.18 13.22
N ARG A 246 6.57 3.25 13.66
CA ARG A 246 6.98 2.85 15.01
C ARG A 246 6.24 3.65 16.09
N SER A 247 6.13 4.96 15.92
CA SER A 247 5.41 5.84 16.85
C SER A 247 3.93 5.51 16.90
N PHE A 248 3.30 5.24 15.76
CA PHE A 248 1.89 4.86 15.69
C PHE A 248 1.62 3.50 16.36
N VAL A 249 2.46 2.50 16.12
CA VAL A 249 2.36 1.18 16.77
C VAL A 249 2.42 1.29 18.28
N ALA A 250 3.32 2.12 18.82
CA ALA A 250 3.42 2.35 20.24
C ALA A 250 2.12 2.96 20.83
N GLN A 251 1.45 3.84 20.09
CA GLN A 251 0.16 4.41 20.49
C GLN A 251 -0.96 3.36 20.47
N CYS A 252 -1.01 2.50 19.43
CA CYS A 252 -1.99 1.42 19.37
C CYS A 252 -1.86 0.42 20.55
N ALA A 253 -0.64 0.14 20.99
CA ALA A 253 -0.39 -0.78 22.10
C ALA A 253 -0.81 -0.22 23.48
N THR A 254 -0.92 1.10 23.63
CA THR A 254 -1.31 1.77 24.88
C THR A 254 -2.79 2.12 24.96
N ALA A 255 -3.53 2.02 23.86
CA ALA A 255 -4.97 2.28 23.85
C ALA A 255 -5.69 1.18 24.66
N PRO A 256 -6.55 1.52 25.67
CA PRO A 256 -7.34 0.54 26.39
C PRO A 256 -8.23 -0.19 25.39
N GLY A 257 -8.14 -1.52 25.35
CA GLY A 257 -8.95 -2.36 24.48
C GLY A 257 -10.42 -2.01 24.67
N THR A 258 -11.09 -1.63 23.58
CA THR A 258 -12.55 -1.57 23.53
C THR A 258 -13.04 -3.00 23.59
N GLY A 259 -13.31 -3.47 24.83
CA GLY A 259 -13.87 -4.79 25.11
C GLY A 259 -15.34 -4.89 24.65
#